data_fea9f3e357f60078d16e52781518c832
#
_entry.id   fea9f3e357f60078d16e52781518c832
#
_cell.length_a   1.000
_cell.length_b   1.000
_cell.length_c   1.000
_cell.angle_alpha   90.00
_cell.angle_beta   90.00
_cell.angle_gamma   90.00
#
_symmetry.space_group_name_H-M   'P 1'
#
loop_
_entity.id
_entity.type
_entity.pdbx_description
1 polymer ?
#
loop_
_entity_poly.entity_id
_entity_poly.type
_entity_poly.pdbx_seq_one_letter_code
_entity_poly.pdbx_strand_id
1 'polypeptide(L)'
;ATKVKTTKINHNHIYINIENENLLEVVLFLKNNNKTKFKQLIDITAVDYPENERRFKLVYLFLSHEFNSRILIDFFINENEIVSSLTSVFPSANWMEREVFDMYGIKFKNHPDLRRILTDYGFVGHPLRKDFPLTGHNEVRYSEDNKKVIYEPVKLEQNYRNFDYESPWEGTEYIKKQTKK
;
A
#
# COMPACT_ATOMS: atom_id res chain seq x y z
N ALA A 1 17.85 -2.77 -22.94
CA ALA A 1 18.11 -2.69 -21.51
C ALA A 1 16.95 -3.36 -20.77
N THR A 2 17.24 -4.30 -19.87
CA THR A 2 16.23 -5.00 -19.09
C THR A 2 15.61 -4.02 -18.07
N LYS A 3 14.34 -3.69 -18.25
CA LYS A 3 13.58 -2.79 -17.37
C LYS A 3 13.11 -3.47 -16.07
N VAL A 4 13.34 -4.78 -16.00
CA VAL A 4 13.01 -5.64 -14.85
C VAL A 4 14.30 -5.92 -14.09
N LYS A 5 14.32 -5.63 -12.80
CA LYS A 5 15.45 -5.92 -11.89
C LYS A 5 15.51 -7.40 -11.51
N THR A 6 14.41 -7.91 -11.02
CA THR A 6 14.30 -9.30 -10.59
C THR A 6 12.95 -9.90 -10.97
N THR A 7 12.95 -11.20 -11.24
CA THR A 7 11.73 -11.96 -11.47
C THR A 7 11.78 -13.22 -10.58
N LYS A 8 10.69 -13.48 -9.86
CA LYS A 8 10.51 -14.68 -9.02
C LYS A 8 9.16 -15.29 -9.33
N ILE A 9 9.08 -16.62 -9.26
CA ILE A 9 7.81 -17.37 -9.33
C ILE A 9 7.61 -18.04 -7.98
N ASN A 10 6.50 -17.77 -7.34
CA ASN A 10 6.13 -18.38 -6.07
C ASN A 10 4.62 -18.66 -6.05
N HIS A 11 4.22 -19.89 -5.68
CA HIS A 11 2.82 -20.32 -5.61
C HIS A 11 1.99 -19.96 -6.88
N ASN A 12 2.54 -20.21 -8.07
CA ASN A 12 1.93 -19.85 -9.36
C ASN A 12 1.72 -18.34 -9.62
N HIS A 13 2.27 -17.47 -8.79
CA HIS A 13 2.28 -16.03 -9.05
C HIS A 13 3.65 -15.58 -9.55
N ILE A 14 3.65 -14.69 -10.51
CA ILE A 14 4.86 -14.05 -11.04
C ILE A 14 5.10 -12.76 -10.27
N TYR A 15 6.28 -12.61 -9.69
CA TYR A 15 6.72 -11.41 -8.98
C TYR A 15 7.79 -10.71 -9.80
N ILE A 16 7.59 -9.44 -10.08
CA ILE A 16 8.54 -8.62 -10.85
C ILE A 16 8.87 -7.37 -10.05
N ASN A 17 10.16 -7.15 -9.82
CA ASN A 17 10.64 -5.90 -9.26
C ASN A 17 11.18 -5.01 -10.38
N ILE A 18 10.79 -3.74 -10.36
CA ILE A 18 11.15 -2.72 -11.37
C ILE A 18 11.65 -1.44 -10.71
N GLU A 19 12.03 -0.44 -11.52
CA GLU A 19 12.15 0.95 -11.05
C GLU A 19 10.86 1.72 -11.35
N ASN A 20 10.54 2.71 -10.49
CA ASN A 20 9.38 3.59 -10.63
C ASN A 20 9.21 4.16 -12.03
N GLU A 21 10.32 4.61 -12.65
CA GLU A 21 10.34 5.22 -13.98
C GLU A 21 9.86 4.27 -15.09
N ASN A 22 10.02 2.97 -14.91
CA ASN A 22 9.67 1.95 -15.89
C ASN A 22 8.23 1.45 -15.77
N LEU A 23 7.48 1.87 -14.72
CA LEU A 23 6.15 1.36 -14.41
C LEU A 23 5.21 1.38 -15.63
N LEU A 24 5.01 2.55 -16.22
CA LEU A 24 4.03 2.73 -17.29
C LEU A 24 4.37 1.88 -18.52
N GLU A 25 5.66 1.83 -18.90
CA GLU A 25 6.09 1.08 -20.06
C GLU A 25 5.98 -0.44 -19.87
N VAL A 26 6.38 -0.94 -18.69
CA VAL A 26 6.25 -2.36 -18.34
C VAL A 26 4.78 -2.77 -18.33
N VAL A 27 3.90 -1.96 -17.74
CA VAL A 27 2.47 -2.22 -17.66
C VAL A 27 1.81 -2.20 -19.04
N LEU A 28 2.15 -1.24 -19.90
CA LEU A 28 1.68 -1.20 -21.29
C LEU A 28 2.13 -2.44 -22.09
N PHE A 29 3.38 -2.85 -21.91
CA PHE A 29 3.89 -4.06 -22.54
C PHE A 29 3.09 -5.30 -22.09
N LEU A 30 2.92 -5.48 -20.78
CA LEU A 30 2.19 -6.62 -20.21
C LEU A 30 0.72 -6.67 -20.65
N LYS A 31 0.08 -5.52 -20.80
CA LYS A 31 -1.31 -5.42 -21.28
C LYS A 31 -1.45 -5.78 -22.75
N ASN A 32 -0.54 -5.28 -23.60
CA ASN A 32 -0.71 -5.34 -25.06
C ASN A 32 -0.04 -6.55 -25.72
N ASN A 33 0.93 -7.18 -25.05
CA ASN A 33 1.67 -8.30 -25.61
C ASN A 33 0.78 -9.56 -25.71
N ASN A 34 0.78 -10.21 -26.88
CA ASN A 34 -0.04 -11.37 -27.14
C ASN A 34 0.24 -12.59 -26.26
N LYS A 35 1.43 -12.67 -25.66
CA LYS A 35 1.84 -13.76 -24.78
C LYS A 35 1.54 -13.51 -23.30
N THR A 36 1.10 -12.31 -22.92
CA THR A 36 0.88 -11.94 -21.52
C THR A 36 -0.56 -11.49 -21.25
N LYS A 37 -1.09 -10.53 -22.04
CA LYS A 37 -2.47 -10.06 -22.00
C LYS A 37 -3.03 -9.80 -20.60
N PHE A 38 -2.27 -9.08 -19.77
CA PHE A 38 -2.73 -8.65 -18.44
C PHE A 38 -3.71 -7.48 -18.58
N LYS A 39 -4.96 -7.79 -18.84
CA LYS A 39 -6.01 -6.81 -19.16
C LYS A 39 -6.78 -6.30 -17.95
N GLN A 40 -6.60 -6.89 -16.78
CA GLN A 40 -7.23 -6.46 -15.55
C GLN A 40 -6.16 -6.03 -14.53
N LEU A 41 -6.32 -4.81 -14.02
CA LEU A 41 -5.70 -4.37 -12.77
C LEU A 41 -6.62 -4.81 -11.62
N ILE A 42 -6.10 -5.65 -10.72
CA ILE A 42 -6.85 -6.18 -9.58
C ILE A 42 -6.80 -5.19 -8.45
N ASP A 43 -5.57 -4.74 -8.10
CA ASP A 43 -5.36 -3.87 -6.95
C ASP A 43 -4.06 -3.08 -7.05
N ILE A 44 -4.01 -1.95 -6.34
CA ILE A 44 -2.82 -1.14 -6.07
C ILE A 44 -2.78 -0.89 -4.57
N THR A 45 -1.69 -1.27 -3.93
CA THR A 45 -1.50 -1.01 -2.51
C THR A 45 -0.07 -0.58 -2.21
N ALA A 46 0.17 -0.13 -0.99
CA ALA A 46 1.51 0.21 -0.52
C ALA A 46 1.81 -0.42 0.84
N VAL A 47 3.08 -0.53 1.16
CA VAL A 47 3.56 -0.97 2.47
C VAL A 47 4.58 0.04 2.96
N ASP A 48 4.44 0.46 4.21
CA ASP A 48 5.35 1.40 4.86
C ASP A 48 6.47 0.66 5.58
N TYR A 49 7.72 0.98 5.24
CA TYR A 49 8.96 0.49 5.87
C TYR A 49 9.77 1.67 6.40
N PRO A 50 9.45 2.22 7.58
CA PRO A 50 10.07 3.43 8.10
C PRO A 50 11.59 3.31 8.30
N GLU A 51 12.11 2.10 8.46
CA GLU A 51 13.55 1.82 8.62
C GLU A 51 14.34 1.89 7.30
N ASN A 52 13.66 1.87 6.15
CA ASN A 52 14.32 1.87 4.86
C ASN A 52 14.52 3.30 4.34
N GLU A 53 15.63 3.54 3.64
CA GLU A 53 15.87 4.79 2.93
C GLU A 53 14.75 5.09 1.92
N ARG A 54 14.38 4.09 1.10
CA ARG A 54 13.16 4.11 0.28
C ARG A 54 12.02 3.54 1.10
N ARG A 55 11.26 4.42 1.72
CA ARG A 55 10.27 4.11 2.74
C ARG A 55 9.10 3.30 2.24
N PHE A 56 8.51 3.65 1.09
CA PHE A 56 7.27 3.04 0.63
C PHE A 56 7.53 2.00 -0.46
N LYS A 57 6.96 0.82 -0.28
CA LYS A 57 6.90 -0.22 -1.29
C LYS A 57 5.52 -0.21 -1.93
N LEU A 58 5.43 0.13 -3.22
CA LEU A 58 4.19 -0.02 -3.99
C LEU A 58 4.10 -1.41 -4.56
N VAL A 59 2.86 -1.91 -4.61
CA VAL A 59 2.54 -3.24 -5.14
C VAL A 59 1.32 -3.12 -6.05
N TYR A 60 1.46 -3.62 -7.26
CA TYR A 60 0.43 -3.66 -8.30
C TYR A 60 0.12 -5.09 -8.66
N LEU A 61 -1.15 -5.47 -8.64
CA LEU A 61 -1.62 -6.81 -8.98
C LEU A 61 -2.39 -6.79 -10.29
N PHE A 62 -1.99 -7.64 -11.22
CA PHE A 62 -2.66 -7.77 -12.51
C PHE A 62 -3.07 -9.20 -12.78
N LEU A 63 -4.15 -9.35 -13.57
CA LEU A 63 -4.69 -10.63 -14.01
C LEU A 63 -4.78 -10.70 -15.54
N SER A 64 -4.30 -11.81 -16.07
CA SER A 64 -4.58 -12.24 -17.42
C SER A 64 -5.65 -13.33 -17.38
N HIS A 65 -6.85 -13.00 -17.87
CA HIS A 65 -7.96 -13.96 -17.95
C HIS A 65 -7.68 -15.07 -18.96
N GLU A 66 -7.04 -14.71 -20.08
CA GLU A 66 -6.75 -15.65 -21.16
C GLU A 66 -5.78 -16.75 -20.75
N PHE A 67 -4.77 -16.40 -19.97
CA PHE A 67 -3.75 -17.35 -19.49
C PHE A 67 -3.96 -17.80 -18.05
N ASN A 68 -5.02 -17.33 -17.37
CA ASN A 68 -5.28 -17.56 -15.95
C ASN A 68 -4.02 -17.32 -15.08
N SER A 69 -3.31 -16.26 -15.39
CA SER A 69 -2.04 -15.92 -14.76
C SER A 69 -2.14 -14.59 -14.00
N ARG A 70 -1.46 -14.53 -12.87
CA ARG A 70 -1.37 -13.34 -12.03
C ARG A 70 0.05 -12.86 -11.97
N ILE A 71 0.22 -11.55 -12.03
CA ILE A 71 1.52 -10.90 -11.90
C ILE A 71 1.46 -9.82 -10.83
N LEU A 72 2.49 -9.77 -10.04
CA LEU A 72 2.72 -8.79 -8.98
C LEU A 72 3.93 -7.96 -9.38
N ILE A 73 3.74 -6.66 -9.49
CA ILE A 73 4.82 -5.71 -9.79
C ILE A 73 5.06 -4.90 -8.53
N ASP A 74 6.30 -4.85 -8.07
CA ASP A 74 6.66 -4.05 -6.91
C ASP A 74 7.89 -3.16 -7.18
N PHE A 75 7.95 -2.06 -6.44
CA PHE A 75 9.12 -1.19 -6.36
C PHE A 75 9.07 -0.32 -5.11
N PHE A 76 10.24 0.16 -4.71
CA PHE A 76 10.37 1.08 -3.59
C PHE A 76 10.51 2.52 -4.07
N ILE A 77 9.92 3.45 -3.32
CA ILE A 77 10.02 4.90 -3.54
C ILE A 77 10.38 5.63 -2.25
N ASN A 78 10.96 6.81 -2.40
CA ASN A 78 11.15 7.76 -1.31
C ASN A 78 9.85 8.48 -0.97
N GLU A 79 9.76 9.08 0.20
CA GLU A 79 8.54 9.75 0.69
C GLU A 79 8.05 10.88 -0.23
N ASN A 80 8.97 11.62 -0.86
CA ASN A 80 8.63 12.73 -1.76
C ASN A 80 8.61 12.36 -3.24
N GLU A 81 8.84 11.09 -3.55
CA GLU A 81 8.86 10.61 -4.93
C GLU A 81 7.45 10.50 -5.49
N ILE A 82 7.29 10.88 -6.75
CA ILE A 82 6.00 10.87 -7.45
C ILE A 82 5.95 9.67 -8.38
N VAL A 83 4.83 8.97 -8.40
CA VAL A 83 4.60 7.79 -9.25
C VAL A 83 3.74 8.16 -10.44
N SER A 84 3.98 7.56 -11.60
CA SER A 84 3.13 7.76 -12.77
C SER A 84 1.78 7.06 -12.58
N SER A 85 0.68 7.79 -12.79
CA SER A 85 -0.66 7.22 -12.72
C SER A 85 -0.91 6.22 -13.85
N LEU A 86 -1.60 5.14 -13.53
CA LEU A 86 -2.06 4.13 -14.48
C LEU A 86 -3.49 4.37 -14.98
N THR A 87 -4.14 5.47 -14.61
CA THR A 87 -5.54 5.77 -15.00
C THR A 87 -5.78 5.81 -16.50
N SER A 88 -4.78 6.24 -17.28
CA SER A 88 -4.83 6.23 -18.75
C SER A 88 -4.80 4.82 -19.35
N VAL A 89 -4.26 3.85 -18.61
CA VAL A 89 -4.15 2.44 -19.06
C VAL A 89 -5.29 1.60 -18.46
N PHE A 90 -5.57 1.78 -17.18
CA PHE A 90 -6.59 1.08 -16.43
C PHE A 90 -7.49 2.08 -15.68
N PRO A 91 -8.73 2.33 -16.13
CA PRO A 91 -9.63 3.26 -15.44
C PRO A 91 -9.89 2.91 -13.97
N SER A 92 -9.82 1.62 -13.60
CA SER A 92 -9.95 1.15 -12.21
C SER A 92 -8.85 1.70 -11.29
N ALA A 93 -7.68 2.04 -11.82
CA ALA A 93 -6.59 2.65 -11.06
C ALA A 93 -6.99 3.95 -10.36
N ASN A 94 -7.98 4.68 -10.90
CA ASN A 94 -8.41 5.96 -10.34
C ASN A 94 -8.71 5.87 -8.84
N TRP A 95 -9.52 4.92 -8.43
CA TRP A 95 -9.91 4.76 -7.03
C TRP A 95 -8.82 4.15 -6.16
N MET A 96 -8.09 3.18 -6.70
CA MET A 96 -7.00 2.51 -5.99
C MET A 96 -5.84 3.47 -5.71
N GLU A 97 -5.48 4.33 -6.67
CA GLU A 97 -4.44 5.35 -6.48
C GLU A 97 -4.87 6.43 -5.47
N ARG A 98 -6.16 6.81 -5.45
CA ARG A 98 -6.72 7.70 -4.42
C ARG A 98 -6.66 7.06 -3.04
N GLU A 99 -6.92 5.76 -2.91
CA GLU A 99 -6.79 5.03 -1.65
C GLU A 99 -5.34 5.06 -1.16
N VAL A 100 -4.38 4.73 -2.04
CA VAL A 100 -2.95 4.78 -1.70
C VAL A 100 -2.51 6.19 -1.32
N PHE A 101 -3.00 7.21 -2.02
CA PHE A 101 -2.75 8.61 -1.66
C PHE A 101 -3.35 8.95 -0.29
N ASP A 102 -4.57 8.56 -0.02
CA ASP A 102 -5.25 8.87 1.23
C ASP A 102 -4.57 8.18 2.43
N MET A 103 -4.24 6.89 2.30
CA MET A 103 -3.70 6.07 3.38
C MET A 103 -2.21 6.27 3.64
N TYR A 104 -1.41 6.57 2.60
CA TYR A 104 0.06 6.67 2.71
C TYR A 104 0.62 8.04 2.33
N GLY A 105 -0.14 8.88 1.60
CA GLY A 105 0.32 10.18 1.11
C GLY A 105 1.15 10.13 -0.16
N ILE A 106 1.17 9.00 -0.86
CA ILE A 106 1.91 8.83 -2.12
C ILE A 106 1.20 9.57 -3.24
N LYS A 107 1.93 10.42 -3.97
CA LYS A 107 1.37 11.25 -5.05
C LYS A 107 1.50 10.57 -6.41
N PHE A 108 0.45 10.69 -7.23
CA PHE A 108 0.41 10.14 -8.58
C PHE A 108 0.38 11.26 -9.63
N LYS A 109 1.38 11.27 -10.52
CA LYS A 109 1.49 12.22 -11.63
C LYS A 109 0.46 11.88 -12.71
N ASN A 110 -0.21 12.90 -13.24
CA ASN A 110 -1.25 12.76 -14.27
C ASN A 110 -2.51 12.00 -13.81
N HIS A 111 -2.74 11.88 -12.52
CA HIS A 111 -4.03 11.43 -12.01
C HIS A 111 -5.08 12.54 -12.22
N PRO A 112 -6.28 12.20 -12.75
CA PRO A 112 -7.27 13.22 -13.12
C PRO A 112 -7.87 13.95 -11.92
N ASP A 113 -7.99 13.28 -10.76
CA ASP A 113 -8.62 13.85 -9.56
C ASP A 113 -8.08 13.13 -8.31
N LEU A 114 -6.91 13.55 -7.84
CA LEU A 114 -6.23 12.95 -6.69
C LEU A 114 -6.71 13.58 -5.37
N ARG A 115 -7.90 13.20 -4.95
CA ARG A 115 -8.49 13.62 -3.66
C ARG A 115 -8.67 12.42 -2.74
N ARG A 116 -8.80 12.66 -1.43
CA ARG A 116 -9.07 11.63 -0.43
C ARG A 116 -10.36 10.87 -0.74
N ILE A 117 -10.45 9.60 -0.33
CA ILE A 117 -11.58 8.72 -0.64
C ILE A 117 -12.11 7.98 0.60
N LEU A 118 -11.26 7.62 1.55
CA LEU A 118 -11.63 6.83 2.73
C LEU A 118 -11.69 7.64 4.01
N THR A 119 -10.86 8.69 4.14
CA THR A 119 -10.86 9.56 5.31
C THR A 119 -11.89 10.66 5.18
N ASP A 120 -12.33 11.18 6.32
CA ASP A 120 -13.32 12.26 6.39
C ASP A 120 -12.76 13.59 5.87
N TYR A 121 -13.66 14.54 5.57
CA TYR A 121 -13.30 15.91 5.17
C TYR A 121 -12.47 16.58 6.26
N GLY A 122 -11.35 17.18 5.86
CA GLY A 122 -10.45 17.84 6.80
C GLY A 122 -9.58 16.90 7.64
N PHE A 123 -9.61 15.59 7.40
CA PHE A 123 -8.72 14.64 8.08
C PHE A 123 -7.25 14.96 7.81
N VAL A 124 -6.45 14.99 8.89
CA VAL A 124 -5.02 15.30 8.83
C VAL A 124 -4.20 14.04 9.09
N GLY A 125 -3.25 13.76 8.20
CA GLY A 125 -2.37 12.60 8.27
C GLY A 125 -2.75 11.48 7.31
N HIS A 126 -2.05 10.35 7.42
CA HIS A 126 -2.18 9.18 6.57
C HIS A 126 -2.22 7.91 7.44
N PRO A 127 -3.41 7.30 7.63
CA PRO A 127 -3.64 6.32 8.70
C PRO A 127 -2.85 5.01 8.60
N LEU A 128 -2.40 4.62 7.40
CA LEU A 128 -1.63 3.38 7.23
C LEU A 128 -0.11 3.58 7.31
N ARG A 129 0.36 4.80 7.52
CA ARG A 129 1.77 5.02 7.88
C ARG A 129 2.04 4.49 9.28
N LYS A 130 3.20 3.87 9.48
CA LYS A 130 3.59 3.28 10.78
C LYS A 130 3.83 4.32 11.89
N ASP A 131 4.13 5.56 11.50
CA ASP A 131 4.27 6.71 12.40
C ASP A 131 2.95 7.40 12.75
N PHE A 132 1.82 7.00 12.13
CA PHE A 132 0.50 7.48 12.49
C PHE A 132 -0.03 6.69 13.70
N PRO A 133 -0.54 7.37 14.76
CA PRO A 133 -1.04 6.69 15.96
C PRO A 133 -2.25 5.81 15.65
N LEU A 134 -2.27 4.61 16.21
CA LEU A 134 -3.33 3.61 15.98
C LEU A 134 -4.73 4.15 16.34
N THR A 135 -4.84 4.99 17.37
CA THR A 135 -6.10 5.63 17.78
C THR A 135 -6.51 6.82 16.92
N GLY A 136 -5.58 7.35 16.10
CA GLY A 136 -5.75 8.67 15.53
C GLY A 136 -5.59 9.78 16.58
N HIS A 137 -5.91 11.01 16.19
CA HIS A 137 -5.83 12.20 17.04
C HIS A 137 -7.19 12.65 17.55
N ASN A 138 -8.24 12.44 16.75
CA ASN A 138 -9.59 12.85 17.03
C ASN A 138 -10.55 11.67 16.88
N GLU A 139 -11.57 11.67 17.71
CA GLU A 139 -12.73 10.78 17.61
C GLU A 139 -13.97 11.56 17.22
N VAL A 140 -14.92 10.87 16.65
CA VAL A 140 -16.16 11.46 16.14
C VAL A 140 -17.32 10.86 16.90
N ARG A 141 -18.17 11.70 17.51
CA ARG A 141 -19.40 11.26 18.17
C ARG A 141 -20.58 12.17 17.86
N TYR A 142 -21.76 11.62 17.99
CA TYR A 142 -22.98 12.41 17.92
C TYR A 142 -23.27 13.06 19.29
N SER A 143 -23.47 14.38 19.28
CA SER A 143 -23.89 15.13 20.48
C SER A 143 -25.40 15.30 20.47
N GLU A 144 -26.07 14.73 21.47
CA GLU A 144 -27.52 14.89 21.65
C GLU A 144 -27.91 16.32 21.95
N ASP A 145 -27.11 17.05 22.71
CA ASP A 145 -27.37 18.45 23.09
C ASP A 145 -27.29 19.38 21.88
N ASN A 146 -26.27 19.18 21.04
CA ASN A 146 -26.05 20.00 19.83
C ASN A 146 -26.78 19.44 18.61
N LYS A 147 -27.33 18.23 18.67
CA LYS A 147 -27.97 17.46 17.57
C LYS A 147 -27.12 17.43 16.30
N LYS A 148 -25.82 17.24 16.47
CA LYS A 148 -24.85 17.18 15.38
C LYS A 148 -23.67 16.29 15.73
N VAL A 149 -22.92 15.88 14.69
CA VAL A 149 -21.65 15.21 14.83
C VAL A 149 -20.59 16.21 15.28
N ILE A 150 -19.82 15.86 16.31
CA ILE A 150 -18.73 16.68 16.85
C ILE A 150 -17.43 15.89 16.83
N TYR A 151 -16.32 16.61 16.71
CA TYR A 151 -14.96 16.07 16.76
C TYR A 151 -14.34 16.42 18.11
N GLU A 152 -13.79 15.45 18.77
CA GLU A 152 -13.13 15.59 20.07
C GLU A 152 -11.75 14.96 20.02
N PRO A 153 -10.78 15.43 20.81
CA PRO A 153 -9.51 14.70 20.99
C PRO A 153 -9.77 13.32 21.56
N VAL A 154 -9.07 12.31 21.05
CA VAL A 154 -9.19 10.93 21.50
C VAL A 154 -8.89 10.86 23.00
N LYS A 155 -9.84 10.30 23.77
CA LYS A 155 -9.71 10.04 25.22
C LYS A 155 -10.04 8.59 25.49
N LEU A 156 -9.02 7.77 25.62
CA LEU A 156 -9.20 6.35 25.89
C LEU A 156 -9.54 6.14 27.37
N GLU A 157 -10.59 5.36 27.64
CA GLU A 157 -10.93 4.91 29.00
C GLU A 157 -9.90 3.92 29.53
N GLN A 158 -9.28 3.15 28.66
CA GLN A 158 -8.25 2.17 28.99
C GLN A 158 -7.00 2.40 28.13
N ASN A 159 -5.84 2.43 28.76
CA ASN A 159 -4.57 2.51 28.04
C ASN A 159 -4.34 1.26 27.18
N TYR A 160 -3.59 1.44 26.07
CA TYR A 160 -3.15 0.30 25.27
C TYR A 160 -2.33 -0.66 26.10
N ARG A 161 -2.62 -1.93 25.94
CA ARG A 161 -1.83 -3.01 26.51
C ARG A 161 -0.77 -3.44 25.51
N ASN A 162 0.49 -3.48 25.96
CA ASN A 162 1.52 -4.19 25.23
C ASN A 162 1.43 -5.67 25.59
N PHE A 163 0.99 -6.48 24.64
CA PHE A 163 1.02 -7.93 24.80
C PHE A 163 2.30 -8.44 24.17
N ASP A 164 3.03 -9.23 24.93
CA ASP A 164 4.02 -10.13 24.39
C ASP A 164 3.27 -11.37 23.90
N TYR A 165 3.17 -11.50 22.57
CA TYR A 165 2.50 -12.66 21.95
C TYR A 165 3.42 -13.88 21.85
N GLU A 166 4.67 -13.74 22.26
CA GLU A 166 5.59 -14.86 22.36
C GLU A 166 5.26 -15.69 23.60
N SER A 167 5.01 -17.00 23.39
CA SER A 167 4.92 -17.93 24.49
C SER A 167 6.27 -17.96 25.21
N PRO A 168 6.33 -17.83 26.57
CA PRO A 168 7.58 -17.91 27.31
C PRO A 168 8.32 -19.25 27.04
N TRP A 169 7.60 -20.28 26.65
CA TRP A 169 8.14 -21.59 26.28
C TRP A 169 8.72 -21.62 24.87
N GLU A 170 8.13 -20.92 23.93
CA GLU A 170 8.61 -20.82 22.53
C GLU A 170 9.77 -19.81 22.39
N GLY A 171 9.73 -18.71 23.14
CA GLY A 171 10.79 -17.70 23.17
C GLY A 171 12.14 -18.25 23.57
N THR A 172 12.18 -19.23 24.47
CA THR A 172 13.42 -19.92 24.90
C THR A 172 14.03 -20.74 23.75
N GLU A 173 13.24 -21.30 22.86
CA GLU A 173 13.76 -22.02 21.68
C GLU A 173 14.24 -21.07 20.58
N TYR A 174 13.61 -19.92 20.43
CA TYR A 174 14.00 -18.91 19.47
C TYR A 174 15.36 -18.28 19.80
N ILE A 175 15.58 -17.96 21.07
CA ILE A 175 16.86 -17.43 21.57
C ILE A 175 17.97 -18.45 21.38
N LYS A 176 17.74 -19.74 21.63
CA LYS A 176 18.70 -20.81 21.41
C LYS A 176 19.09 -20.99 19.94
N LYS A 177 18.22 -20.65 18.98
CA LYS A 177 18.51 -20.69 17.55
C LYS A 177 19.34 -19.51 17.07
N GLN A 178 19.21 -18.34 17.69
CA GLN A 178 19.99 -17.13 17.35
C GLN A 178 21.43 -17.18 17.91
N THR A 179 21.66 -17.86 19.01
CA THR A 179 22.99 -17.99 19.62
C THR A 179 23.87 -19.09 18.97
N LYS A 180 23.34 -19.80 17.97
CA LYS A 180 24.08 -20.86 17.24
C LYS A 180 24.49 -20.46 15.80
N LYS A 181 24.53 -19.16 15.48
CA LYS A 181 25.07 -18.66 14.20
C LYS A 181 26.38 -17.92 14.42
#